data_3e992d9f86733b794646031a2f60b3c3
#
_entry.id   3e992d9f86733b794646031a2f60b3c3
#
_cell.length_a   1.000
_cell.length_b   1.000
_cell.length_c   1.000
_cell.angle_alpha   90.00
_cell.angle_beta   90.00
_cell.angle_gamma   90.00
#
_symmetry.space_group_name_H-M   'P 1'
#
loop_
_entity.id
_entity.type
_entity.pdbx_description
1 polymer ?
#
loop_
_entity_poly.entity_id
_entity_poly.type
_entity_poly.pdbx_seq_one_letter_code
_entity_poly.pdbx_strand_id
1 'polypeptide(L)'
;MRLQGKSAVITGAARGIGRAFAAAYVAEGATVAIADINLEAAEAAAAAIGPGAYAVPLDITDQASIDACVAMVQARAGGLDILINNAALFDLAPISEITRASYERLFGVNVAGTLFMLQACARVMIAQGRGGRIINMASQAGRRGEPLVAVYCATKAAVISLTQSAGLNLIAHGINVNAIAPGVVDGEHWDGVDALFSRYEGLAPGEKKRAVGATVPIGRMATPDDLTGMAVFLASRDADYIVAQTYNVDGGNWMS
;
A
#
# COMPACT_ATOMS: atom_id res chain seq x y z
N MET A 1 -2.36 20.85 10.40
CA MET A 1 -2.78 19.44 10.25
C MET A 1 -3.59 19.30 8.98
N ARG A 2 -3.03 18.66 7.98
CA ARG A 2 -3.64 18.53 6.63
C ARG A 2 -4.80 17.54 6.55
N LEU A 3 -4.89 16.61 7.51
CA LEU A 3 -5.91 15.56 7.57
C LEU A 3 -6.84 15.68 8.79
N GLN A 4 -6.95 16.89 9.35
CA GLN A 4 -7.75 17.12 10.55
C GLN A 4 -9.20 16.64 10.38
N GLY A 5 -9.64 15.78 11.29
CA GLY A 5 -11.01 15.22 11.33
C GLY A 5 -11.33 14.22 10.20
N LYS A 6 -10.32 13.75 9.46
CA LYS A 6 -10.49 12.72 8.43
C LYS A 6 -10.46 11.33 9.06
N SER A 7 -11.23 10.42 8.48
CA SER A 7 -11.23 8.99 8.79
C SER A 7 -10.50 8.22 7.70
N ALA A 8 -9.49 7.43 8.09
CA ALA A 8 -8.68 6.64 7.16
C ALA A 8 -8.67 5.16 7.53
N VAL A 9 -8.61 4.30 6.52
CA VAL A 9 -8.28 2.88 6.67
C VAL A 9 -7.02 2.56 5.85
N ILE A 10 -6.07 1.88 6.48
CA ILE A 10 -4.80 1.47 5.85
C ILE A 10 -4.67 -0.04 5.98
N THR A 11 -4.59 -0.74 4.85
CA THR A 11 -4.48 -2.20 4.84
C THR A 11 -3.01 -2.66 5.00
N GLY A 12 -2.77 -3.77 5.70
CA GLY A 12 -1.43 -4.27 5.99
C GLY A 12 -0.61 -3.27 6.82
N ALA A 13 -1.25 -2.64 7.81
CA ALA A 13 -0.68 -1.49 8.50
C ALA A 13 -0.11 -1.82 9.89
N ALA A 14 -0.05 -3.09 10.29
CA ALA A 14 0.55 -3.50 11.55
C ALA A 14 2.07 -3.23 11.62
N ARG A 15 2.75 -3.11 10.48
CA ARG A 15 4.21 -2.90 10.38
C ARG A 15 4.62 -2.14 9.12
N GLY A 16 5.92 -1.86 9.01
CA GLY A 16 6.56 -1.32 7.80
C GLY A 16 5.94 -0.01 7.31
N ILE A 17 5.74 0.09 6.01
CA ILE A 17 5.23 1.27 5.31
C ILE A 17 3.83 1.65 5.79
N GLY A 18 2.94 0.66 5.93
CA GLY A 18 1.56 0.91 6.39
C GLY A 18 1.50 1.52 7.79
N ARG A 19 2.35 1.05 8.72
CA ARG A 19 2.45 1.62 10.08
C ARG A 19 2.99 3.05 10.06
N ALA A 20 4.00 3.33 9.23
CA ALA A 20 4.53 4.68 9.07
C ALA A 20 3.47 5.64 8.52
N PHE A 21 2.68 5.22 7.54
CA PHE A 21 1.55 6.00 7.03
C PHE A 21 0.50 6.26 8.12
N ALA A 22 0.16 5.23 8.93
CA ALA A 22 -0.79 5.39 10.02
C ALA A 22 -0.31 6.42 11.05
N ALA A 23 0.96 6.36 11.45
CA ALA A 23 1.56 7.33 12.37
C ALA A 23 1.55 8.75 11.78
N ALA A 24 1.94 8.91 10.51
CA ALA A 24 1.94 10.20 9.83
C ALA A 24 0.52 10.79 9.71
N TYR A 25 -0.48 9.96 9.42
CA TYR A 25 -1.87 10.41 9.32
C TYR A 25 -2.45 10.85 10.65
N VAL A 26 -2.15 10.10 11.74
CA VAL A 26 -2.55 10.50 13.11
C VAL A 26 -1.87 11.82 13.48
N ALA A 27 -0.59 12.00 13.17
CA ALA A 27 0.13 13.26 13.41
C ALA A 27 -0.47 14.45 12.63
N GLU A 28 -1.11 14.19 11.48
CA GLU A 28 -1.84 15.20 10.68
C GLU A 28 -3.33 15.33 11.07
N GLY A 29 -3.75 14.71 12.17
CA GLY A 29 -5.08 14.88 12.77
C GLY A 29 -6.16 13.93 12.27
N ALA A 30 -5.80 12.87 11.55
CA ALA A 30 -6.75 11.84 11.14
C ALA A 30 -7.02 10.82 12.24
N THR A 31 -8.18 10.17 12.17
CA THR A 31 -8.48 8.93 12.88
C THR A 31 -8.21 7.75 11.94
N VAL A 32 -7.36 6.80 12.34
CA VAL A 32 -6.82 5.77 11.45
C VAL A 32 -7.14 4.36 11.93
N ALA A 33 -7.80 3.59 11.07
CA ALA A 33 -7.95 2.15 11.22
C ALA A 33 -6.70 1.43 10.68
N ILE A 34 -6.00 0.74 11.54
CA ILE A 34 -4.89 -0.16 11.20
C ILE A 34 -5.51 -1.51 10.89
N ALA A 35 -5.73 -1.78 9.59
CA ALA A 35 -6.36 -2.99 9.14
C ALA A 35 -5.31 -4.04 8.75
N ASP A 36 -5.29 -5.18 9.43
CA ASP A 36 -4.29 -6.23 9.20
C ASP A 36 -4.87 -7.62 9.48
N ILE A 37 -4.32 -8.64 8.83
CA ILE A 37 -4.68 -10.04 9.07
C ILE A 37 -4.19 -10.49 10.46
N ASN A 38 -3.10 -9.91 10.94
CA ASN A 38 -2.59 -10.12 12.29
C ASN A 38 -3.15 -9.04 13.23
N LEU A 39 -4.30 -9.31 13.83
CA LEU A 39 -4.97 -8.37 14.72
C LEU A 39 -4.12 -7.97 15.93
N GLU A 40 -3.40 -8.92 16.54
CA GLU A 40 -2.53 -8.65 17.70
C GLU A 40 -1.43 -7.63 17.34
N ALA A 41 -0.78 -7.82 16.19
CA ALA A 41 0.22 -6.87 15.70
C ALA A 41 -0.38 -5.50 15.36
N ALA A 42 -1.63 -5.47 14.83
CA ALA A 42 -2.34 -4.23 14.56
C ALA A 42 -2.71 -3.48 15.86
N GLU A 43 -3.11 -4.20 16.91
CA GLU A 43 -3.39 -3.65 18.24
C GLU A 43 -2.13 -3.05 18.88
N ALA A 44 -1.00 -3.77 18.79
CA ALA A 44 0.28 -3.28 19.26
C ALA A 44 0.74 -2.01 18.50
N ALA A 45 0.54 -1.98 17.18
CA ALA A 45 0.84 -0.82 16.35
C ALA A 45 -0.06 0.38 16.72
N ALA A 46 -1.35 0.16 16.89
CA ALA A 46 -2.29 1.19 17.30
C ALA A 46 -1.94 1.79 18.68
N ALA A 47 -1.62 0.94 19.64
CA ALA A 47 -1.20 1.37 20.98
C ALA A 47 0.09 2.21 20.93
N ALA A 48 1.06 1.83 20.10
CA ALA A 48 2.32 2.55 19.92
C ALA A 48 2.15 3.92 19.24
N ILE A 49 1.19 4.04 18.30
CA ILE A 49 0.88 5.30 17.60
C ILE A 49 0.10 6.25 18.53
N GLY A 50 -0.82 5.70 19.33
CA GLY A 50 -1.58 6.48 20.34
C GLY A 50 -3.00 6.84 19.92
N PRO A 51 -3.59 7.89 20.58
CA PRO A 51 -5.01 8.19 20.52
C PRO A 51 -5.45 8.64 19.14
N GLY A 52 -5.68 8.11 18.20
CA GLY A 52 -6.06 8.43 16.82
C GLY A 52 -5.96 7.20 15.94
N ALA A 53 -5.31 6.14 16.47
CA ALA A 53 -5.20 4.85 15.79
C ALA A 53 -6.01 3.77 16.51
N TYR A 54 -6.54 2.83 15.76
CA TYR A 54 -7.21 1.63 16.29
C TYR A 54 -7.06 0.46 15.32
N ALA A 55 -7.07 -0.75 15.85
CA ALA A 55 -6.92 -1.96 15.06
C ALA A 55 -8.26 -2.46 14.53
N VAL A 56 -8.23 -3.06 13.33
CA VAL A 56 -9.36 -3.73 12.69
C VAL A 56 -8.85 -5.01 12.02
N PRO A 57 -9.47 -6.19 12.28
CA PRO A 57 -9.08 -7.41 11.58
C PRO A 57 -9.46 -7.32 10.09
N LEU A 58 -8.54 -7.76 9.21
CA LEU A 58 -8.79 -7.75 7.77
C LEU A 58 -7.99 -8.85 7.08
N ASP A 59 -8.68 -9.82 6.52
CA ASP A 59 -8.18 -10.64 5.42
C ASP A 59 -8.66 -10.04 4.09
N ILE A 60 -7.74 -9.43 3.34
CA ILE A 60 -8.06 -8.75 2.08
C ILE A 60 -8.45 -9.72 0.95
N THR A 61 -8.30 -11.04 1.17
CA THR A 61 -8.69 -12.07 0.20
C THR A 61 -10.11 -12.61 0.44
N ASP A 62 -10.73 -12.23 1.55
CA ASP A 62 -12.10 -12.62 1.92
C ASP A 62 -13.05 -11.42 1.85
N GLN A 63 -14.08 -11.53 1.01
CA GLN A 63 -15.06 -10.46 0.84
C GLN A 63 -15.83 -10.15 2.13
N ALA A 64 -16.17 -11.16 2.92
CA ALA A 64 -16.90 -10.96 4.17
C ALA A 64 -16.03 -10.20 5.19
N SER A 65 -14.73 -10.47 5.23
CA SER A 65 -13.75 -9.74 6.05
C SER A 65 -13.60 -8.29 5.59
N ILE A 66 -13.56 -8.04 4.29
CA ILE A 66 -13.52 -6.67 3.72
C ILE A 66 -14.76 -5.89 4.14
N ASP A 67 -15.94 -6.45 3.95
CA ASP A 67 -17.21 -5.79 4.26
C ASP A 67 -17.33 -5.51 5.76
N ALA A 68 -16.94 -6.45 6.62
CA ALA A 68 -16.91 -6.27 8.08
C ALA A 68 -15.92 -5.15 8.49
N CYS A 69 -14.72 -5.13 7.92
CA CYS A 69 -13.72 -4.09 8.18
C CYS A 69 -14.28 -2.70 7.85
N VAL A 70 -14.86 -2.53 6.67
CA VAL A 70 -15.44 -1.24 6.24
C VAL A 70 -16.60 -0.82 7.14
N ALA A 71 -17.48 -1.75 7.52
CA ALA A 71 -18.58 -1.47 8.45
C ALA A 71 -18.07 -1.04 9.84
N MET A 72 -17.03 -1.68 10.37
CA MET A 72 -16.40 -1.28 11.64
C MET A 72 -15.80 0.12 11.59
N VAL A 73 -15.13 0.48 10.48
CA VAL A 73 -14.57 1.82 10.28
C VAL A 73 -15.69 2.87 10.25
N GLN A 74 -16.75 2.61 9.49
CA GLN A 74 -17.91 3.53 9.43
C GLN A 74 -18.56 3.73 10.79
N ALA A 75 -18.80 2.64 11.53
CA ALA A 75 -19.45 2.71 12.85
C ALA A 75 -18.61 3.49 13.85
N ARG A 76 -17.28 3.34 13.83
CA ARG A 76 -16.37 3.99 14.78
C ARG A 76 -16.10 5.46 14.46
N ALA A 77 -15.91 5.79 13.19
CA ALA A 77 -15.49 7.12 12.76
C ALA A 77 -16.61 7.97 12.14
N GLY A 78 -17.83 7.46 12.04
CA GLY A 78 -18.96 8.15 11.42
C GLY A 78 -18.85 8.30 9.90
N GLY A 79 -17.91 7.58 9.27
CA GLY A 79 -17.68 7.59 7.83
C GLY A 79 -16.28 7.20 7.44
N LEU A 80 -15.97 7.32 6.14
CA LEU A 80 -14.68 6.97 5.57
C LEU A 80 -14.26 8.01 4.53
N ASP A 81 -13.12 8.66 4.74
CA ASP A 81 -12.60 9.69 3.83
C ASP A 81 -11.39 9.20 3.01
N ILE A 82 -10.57 8.30 3.57
CA ILE A 82 -9.31 7.91 2.97
C ILE A 82 -9.12 6.40 3.05
N LEU A 83 -8.71 5.79 1.91
CA LEU A 83 -8.20 4.43 1.85
C LEU A 83 -6.75 4.43 1.39
N ILE A 84 -5.87 3.68 2.08
CA ILE A 84 -4.59 3.25 1.54
C ILE A 84 -4.60 1.74 1.37
N ASN A 85 -4.56 1.25 0.13
CA ASN A 85 -4.33 -0.13 -0.21
C ASN A 85 -2.82 -0.41 -0.16
N ASN A 86 -2.34 -0.84 1.02
CA ASN A 86 -0.92 -1.12 1.25
C ASN A 86 -0.63 -2.62 1.41
N ALA A 87 -1.59 -3.44 1.81
CA ALA A 87 -1.41 -4.89 1.96
C ALA A 87 -0.91 -5.52 0.66
N ALA A 88 0.20 -6.24 0.72
CA ALA A 88 0.79 -6.91 -0.43
C ALA A 88 1.67 -8.08 0.01
N LEU A 89 1.81 -9.05 -0.89
CA LEU A 89 2.77 -10.13 -0.78
C LEU A 89 3.84 -9.98 -1.88
N PHE A 90 5.02 -10.50 -1.57
CA PHE A 90 6.14 -10.63 -2.49
C PHE A 90 6.56 -12.09 -2.59
N ASP A 91 6.93 -12.52 -3.78
CA ASP A 91 7.56 -13.81 -4.03
C ASP A 91 8.43 -13.68 -5.29
N LEU A 92 9.39 -14.56 -5.45
CA LEU A 92 10.25 -14.62 -6.62
C LEU A 92 10.62 -16.06 -6.97
N ALA A 93 10.76 -16.31 -8.26
CA ALA A 93 11.26 -17.56 -8.83
C ALA A 93 11.68 -17.34 -10.28
N PRO A 94 12.57 -18.19 -10.84
CA PRO A 94 12.77 -18.27 -12.28
C PRO A 94 11.43 -18.50 -13.00
N ILE A 95 11.25 -17.94 -14.20
CA ILE A 95 9.97 -18.03 -14.93
C ILE A 95 9.52 -19.48 -15.14
N SER A 96 10.49 -20.41 -15.29
CA SER A 96 10.24 -21.83 -15.45
C SER A 96 9.81 -22.57 -14.17
N GLU A 97 9.94 -21.94 -13.00
CA GLU A 97 9.67 -22.53 -11.68
C GLU A 97 8.47 -21.89 -10.96
N ILE A 98 7.86 -20.89 -11.58
CA ILE A 98 6.68 -20.23 -11.01
C ILE A 98 5.54 -21.23 -10.85
N THR A 99 5.06 -21.41 -9.63
CA THR A 99 3.94 -22.29 -9.34
C THR A 99 2.60 -21.59 -9.49
N ARG A 100 1.55 -22.34 -9.85
CA ARG A 100 0.18 -21.80 -9.88
C ARG A 100 -0.25 -21.25 -8.50
N ALA A 101 0.10 -21.93 -7.43
CA ALA A 101 -0.20 -21.49 -6.07
C ALA A 101 0.45 -20.14 -5.71
N SER A 102 1.72 -19.91 -6.10
CA SER A 102 2.36 -18.60 -5.91
C SER A 102 1.66 -17.52 -6.72
N TYR A 103 1.35 -17.80 -7.99
CA TYR A 103 0.61 -16.88 -8.85
C TYR A 103 -0.74 -16.50 -8.25
N GLU A 104 -1.57 -17.49 -7.87
CA GLU A 104 -2.90 -17.26 -7.32
C GLU A 104 -2.85 -16.47 -6.00
N ARG A 105 -1.89 -16.78 -5.14
CA ARG A 105 -1.68 -16.06 -3.88
C ARG A 105 -1.29 -14.59 -4.11
N LEU A 106 -0.34 -14.31 -5.02
CA LEU A 106 0.08 -12.94 -5.29
C LEU A 106 -1.03 -12.13 -5.95
N PHE A 107 -1.71 -12.68 -6.96
CA PHE A 107 -2.83 -11.99 -7.61
C PHE A 107 -4.03 -11.84 -6.67
N GLY A 108 -4.31 -12.84 -5.84
CA GLY A 108 -5.37 -12.79 -4.84
C GLY A 108 -5.19 -11.62 -3.88
N VAL A 109 -4.00 -11.47 -3.30
CA VAL A 109 -3.73 -10.38 -2.35
C VAL A 109 -3.50 -9.06 -3.07
N ASN A 110 -2.54 -9.00 -4.01
CA ASN A 110 -2.05 -7.73 -4.54
C ASN A 110 -3.03 -7.06 -5.51
N VAL A 111 -3.81 -7.85 -6.25
CA VAL A 111 -4.71 -7.35 -7.30
C VAL A 111 -6.18 -7.44 -6.87
N ALA A 112 -6.67 -8.65 -6.60
CA ALA A 112 -8.08 -8.84 -6.21
C ALA A 112 -8.38 -8.15 -4.88
N GLY A 113 -7.53 -8.33 -3.86
CA GLY A 113 -7.67 -7.66 -2.58
C GLY A 113 -7.68 -6.14 -2.70
N THR A 114 -6.75 -5.57 -3.48
CA THR A 114 -6.72 -4.12 -3.77
C THR A 114 -8.01 -3.65 -4.44
N LEU A 115 -8.49 -4.38 -5.45
CA LEU A 115 -9.71 -4.03 -6.18
C LEU A 115 -10.96 -4.07 -5.28
N PHE A 116 -11.15 -5.16 -4.55
CA PHE A 116 -12.38 -5.32 -3.77
C PHE A 116 -12.40 -4.44 -2.52
N MET A 117 -11.25 -4.17 -1.89
CA MET A 117 -11.17 -3.17 -0.83
C MET A 117 -11.43 -1.76 -1.36
N LEU A 118 -10.86 -1.39 -2.53
CA LEU A 118 -11.18 -0.14 -3.21
C LEU A 118 -12.69 -0.03 -3.49
N GLN A 119 -13.31 -1.08 -4.04
CA GLN A 119 -14.73 -1.11 -4.36
C GLN A 119 -15.59 -0.90 -3.10
N ALA A 120 -15.31 -1.62 -2.02
CA ALA A 120 -16.07 -1.51 -0.77
C ALA A 120 -15.99 -0.10 -0.18
N CYS A 121 -14.79 0.49 -0.12
CA CYS A 121 -14.59 1.85 0.35
C CYS A 121 -15.24 2.89 -0.58
N ALA A 122 -15.13 2.71 -1.90
CA ALA A 122 -15.73 3.62 -2.87
C ALA A 122 -17.27 3.66 -2.75
N ARG A 123 -17.93 2.52 -2.52
CA ARG A 123 -19.38 2.47 -2.25
C ARG A 123 -19.78 3.35 -1.07
N VAL A 124 -19.01 3.30 0.00
CA VAL A 124 -19.22 4.14 1.18
C VAL A 124 -19.02 5.61 0.85
N MET A 125 -17.91 5.96 0.20
CA MET A 125 -17.58 7.34 -0.17
C MET A 125 -18.63 7.94 -1.12
N ILE A 126 -19.13 7.17 -2.09
CA ILE A 126 -20.23 7.57 -2.99
C ILE A 126 -21.50 7.82 -2.20
N ALA A 127 -21.91 6.90 -1.32
CA ALA A 127 -23.11 7.05 -0.51
C ALA A 127 -23.05 8.26 0.44
N GLN A 128 -21.86 8.60 0.94
CA GLN A 128 -21.64 9.78 1.78
C GLN A 128 -21.76 11.10 1.00
N GLY A 129 -21.48 11.12 -0.31
CA GLY A 129 -21.60 12.30 -1.18
C GLY A 129 -20.62 13.43 -0.89
N ARG A 130 -19.53 13.18 -0.14
CA ARG A 130 -18.55 14.22 0.24
C ARG A 130 -17.16 13.98 -0.37
N GLY A 131 -17.09 13.09 -1.37
CA GLY A 131 -15.84 12.70 -2.02
C GLY A 131 -14.98 11.76 -1.18
N GLY A 132 -13.72 11.59 -1.56
CA GLY A 132 -12.79 10.71 -0.87
C GLY A 132 -11.41 10.70 -1.51
N ARG A 133 -10.47 9.98 -0.87
CA ARG A 133 -9.10 9.76 -1.35
C ARG A 133 -8.76 8.28 -1.29
N ILE A 134 -8.31 7.73 -2.38
CA ILE A 134 -7.84 6.34 -2.47
C ILE A 134 -6.40 6.35 -2.98
N ILE A 135 -5.51 5.72 -2.22
CA ILE A 135 -4.09 5.62 -2.56
C ILE A 135 -3.72 4.15 -2.64
N ASN A 136 -3.30 3.70 -3.81
CA ASN A 136 -2.85 2.34 -4.02
C ASN A 136 -1.32 2.26 -3.96
N MET A 137 -0.80 1.23 -3.30
CA MET A 137 0.65 0.99 -3.28
C MET A 137 1.04 0.13 -4.48
N ALA A 138 1.53 0.81 -5.52
CA ALA A 138 2.19 0.18 -6.66
C ALA A 138 3.65 -0.22 -6.29
N SER A 139 4.55 -0.12 -7.22
CA SER A 139 6.00 -0.30 -7.07
C SER A 139 6.70 0.18 -8.35
N GLN A 140 7.98 0.52 -8.29
CA GLN A 140 8.82 0.64 -9.49
C GLN A 140 8.79 -0.65 -10.33
N ALA A 141 8.65 -1.82 -9.68
CA ALA A 141 8.49 -3.12 -10.33
C ALA A 141 7.22 -3.23 -11.20
N GLY A 142 6.22 -2.36 -11.01
CA GLY A 142 5.07 -2.26 -11.89
C GLY A 142 5.31 -1.49 -13.19
N ARG A 143 6.46 -0.83 -13.32
CA ARG A 143 6.85 -0.03 -14.49
C ARG A 143 7.89 -0.73 -15.36
N ARG A 144 8.53 -1.75 -14.84
CA ARG A 144 9.56 -2.54 -15.55
C ARG A 144 9.51 -4.00 -15.13
N GLY A 145 10.00 -4.88 -16.02
CA GLY A 145 10.27 -6.27 -15.64
C GLY A 145 11.58 -6.39 -14.86
N GLU A 146 11.63 -7.31 -13.91
CA GLU A 146 12.84 -7.67 -13.18
C GLU A 146 13.04 -9.19 -13.21
N PRO A 147 14.27 -9.70 -13.41
CA PRO A 147 14.56 -11.13 -13.32
C PRO A 147 14.04 -11.72 -12.01
N LEU A 148 13.55 -12.94 -12.03
CA LEU A 148 12.96 -13.68 -10.91
C LEU A 148 11.64 -13.13 -10.37
N VAL A 149 11.23 -11.89 -10.66
CA VAL A 149 10.12 -11.19 -10.01
C VAL A 149 8.89 -11.03 -10.91
N ALA A 150 8.76 -11.86 -11.95
CA ALA A 150 7.78 -11.69 -13.02
C ALA A 150 6.33 -11.55 -12.53
N VAL A 151 5.87 -12.41 -11.62
CA VAL A 151 4.48 -12.36 -11.10
C VAL A 151 4.25 -11.11 -10.26
N TYR A 152 5.17 -10.75 -9.38
CA TYR A 152 5.06 -9.54 -8.57
C TYR A 152 5.04 -8.29 -9.45
N CYS A 153 5.93 -8.18 -10.45
CA CYS A 153 5.92 -7.09 -11.43
C CYS A 153 4.56 -6.98 -12.12
N ALA A 154 4.00 -8.10 -12.58
CA ALA A 154 2.69 -8.13 -13.22
C ALA A 154 1.57 -7.65 -12.28
N THR A 155 1.59 -8.06 -10.98
CA THR A 155 0.59 -7.57 -10.01
C THR A 155 0.68 -6.06 -9.81
N LYS A 156 1.90 -5.50 -9.75
CA LYS A 156 2.10 -4.06 -9.54
C LYS A 156 1.78 -3.24 -10.79
N ALA A 157 1.99 -3.79 -11.99
CA ALA A 157 1.50 -3.20 -13.23
C ALA A 157 -0.04 -3.19 -13.29
N ALA A 158 -0.69 -4.27 -12.83
CA ALA A 158 -2.15 -4.32 -12.70
C ALA A 158 -2.68 -3.24 -11.73
N VAL A 159 -2.02 -3.01 -10.59
CA VAL A 159 -2.39 -1.96 -9.63
C VAL A 159 -2.29 -0.57 -10.27
N ILE A 160 -1.27 -0.29 -11.09
CA ILE A 160 -1.16 0.98 -11.84
C ILE A 160 -2.36 1.15 -12.78
N SER A 161 -2.68 0.12 -13.57
CA SER A 161 -3.82 0.16 -14.50
C SER A 161 -5.17 0.31 -13.77
N LEU A 162 -5.38 -0.41 -12.66
CA LEU A 162 -6.56 -0.26 -11.80
C LEU A 162 -6.69 1.15 -11.24
N THR A 163 -5.57 1.76 -10.83
CA THR A 163 -5.55 3.14 -10.32
C THR A 163 -6.03 4.13 -11.39
N GLN A 164 -5.55 3.99 -12.61
CA GLN A 164 -5.95 4.84 -13.74
C GLN A 164 -7.45 4.71 -14.03
N SER A 165 -7.94 3.48 -14.18
CA SER A 165 -9.34 3.21 -14.50
C SER A 165 -10.28 3.66 -13.37
N ALA A 166 -9.94 3.36 -12.11
CA ALA A 166 -10.72 3.76 -10.96
C ALA A 166 -10.72 5.29 -10.78
N GLY A 167 -9.58 5.95 -10.99
CA GLY A 167 -9.48 7.40 -10.89
C GLY A 167 -10.40 8.12 -11.89
N LEU A 168 -10.36 7.70 -13.14
CA LEU A 168 -11.22 8.25 -14.19
C LEU A 168 -12.72 7.98 -13.94
N ASN A 169 -13.05 6.82 -13.37
CA ASN A 169 -14.44 6.47 -13.10
C ASN A 169 -14.99 7.19 -11.85
N LEU A 170 -14.20 7.26 -10.77
CA LEU A 170 -14.67 7.73 -9.47
C LEU A 170 -14.59 9.24 -9.28
N ILE A 171 -13.88 9.97 -10.16
CA ILE A 171 -13.77 11.43 -10.05
C ILE A 171 -15.12 12.14 -10.19
N ALA A 172 -16.08 11.57 -10.92
CA ALA A 172 -17.43 12.07 -11.01
C ALA A 172 -18.16 12.13 -9.65
N HIS A 173 -17.66 11.38 -8.66
CA HIS A 173 -18.14 11.38 -7.28
C HIS A 173 -17.23 12.19 -6.33
N GLY A 174 -16.27 12.95 -6.85
CA GLY A 174 -15.29 13.68 -6.06
C GLY A 174 -14.27 12.78 -5.35
N ILE A 175 -14.08 11.55 -5.82
CA ILE A 175 -13.14 10.60 -5.24
C ILE A 175 -11.88 10.57 -6.12
N ASN A 176 -10.75 11.05 -5.58
CA ASN A 176 -9.46 10.96 -6.26
C ASN A 176 -8.82 9.60 -5.96
N VAL A 177 -8.41 8.90 -7.01
CA VAL A 177 -7.65 7.65 -6.89
C VAL A 177 -6.29 7.85 -7.53
N ASN A 178 -5.23 7.66 -6.74
CA ASN A 178 -3.85 7.78 -7.15
C ASN A 178 -3.01 6.62 -6.59
N ALA A 179 -1.77 6.51 -7.00
CA ALA A 179 -0.86 5.50 -6.48
C ALA A 179 0.51 6.09 -6.14
N ILE A 180 1.17 5.42 -5.21
CA ILE A 180 2.60 5.59 -4.92
C ILE A 180 3.33 4.35 -5.45
N ALA A 181 4.41 4.56 -6.18
CA ALA A 181 5.32 3.51 -6.64
C ALA A 181 6.66 3.65 -5.90
N PRO A 182 6.82 2.98 -4.75
CA PRO A 182 8.08 2.97 -4.03
C PRO A 182 9.20 2.34 -4.85
N GLY A 183 10.43 2.79 -4.62
CA GLY A 183 11.63 2.06 -4.94
C GLY A 183 11.90 0.94 -3.94
N VAL A 184 13.15 0.74 -3.61
CA VAL A 184 13.57 -0.24 -2.59
C VAL A 184 13.50 0.41 -1.21
N VAL A 185 12.67 -0.16 -0.32
CA VAL A 185 12.44 0.37 1.03
C VAL A 185 12.97 -0.61 2.06
N ASP A 186 13.90 -0.16 2.88
CA ASP A 186 14.51 -0.96 3.95
C ASP A 186 13.48 -1.31 5.04
N GLY A 187 13.65 -2.47 5.65
CA GLY A 187 12.84 -2.99 6.75
C GLY A 187 12.70 -4.51 6.71
N GLU A 188 11.92 -5.06 7.63
CA GLU A 188 11.71 -6.52 7.79
C GLU A 188 11.30 -7.23 6.49
N HIS A 189 10.56 -6.55 5.61
CA HIS A 189 10.19 -7.11 4.31
C HIS A 189 11.43 -7.43 3.47
N TRP A 190 12.40 -6.51 3.43
CA TRP A 190 13.62 -6.68 2.65
C TRP A 190 14.56 -7.75 3.20
N ASP A 191 14.50 -8.05 4.48
CA ASP A 191 15.27 -9.16 5.05
C ASP A 191 14.77 -10.50 4.48
N GLY A 192 13.45 -10.66 4.33
CA GLY A 192 12.86 -11.81 3.62
C GLY A 192 13.17 -11.84 2.13
N VAL A 193 13.14 -10.69 1.47
CA VAL A 193 13.48 -10.55 0.04
C VAL A 193 14.95 -10.92 -0.21
N ASP A 194 15.88 -10.42 0.63
CA ASP A 194 17.30 -10.74 0.55
C ASP A 194 17.56 -12.27 0.66
N ALA A 195 16.88 -12.92 1.61
CA ALA A 195 16.99 -14.38 1.78
C ALA A 195 16.48 -15.15 0.54
N LEU A 196 15.42 -14.69 -0.10
CA LEU A 196 14.90 -15.29 -1.33
C LEU A 196 15.89 -15.11 -2.51
N PHE A 197 16.45 -13.92 -2.70
CA PHE A 197 17.46 -13.69 -3.73
C PHE A 197 18.74 -14.49 -3.48
N SER A 198 19.19 -14.57 -2.23
CA SER A 198 20.36 -15.34 -1.85
C SER A 198 20.24 -16.82 -2.29
N ARG A 199 19.04 -17.39 -2.21
CA ARG A 199 18.77 -18.77 -2.63
C ARG A 199 18.99 -18.99 -4.14
N TYR A 200 18.62 -18.03 -4.98
CA TYR A 200 18.71 -18.18 -6.44
C TYR A 200 20.00 -17.59 -7.04
N GLU A 201 20.55 -16.56 -6.43
CA GLU A 201 21.76 -15.88 -6.92
C GLU A 201 23.05 -16.35 -6.22
N GLY A 202 22.95 -17.21 -5.18
CA GLY A 202 24.11 -17.73 -4.46
C GLY A 202 24.84 -16.67 -3.62
N LEU A 203 24.16 -15.62 -3.21
CA LEU A 203 24.72 -14.49 -2.45
C LEU A 203 24.72 -14.78 -0.94
N ALA A 204 25.65 -14.15 -0.22
CA ALA A 204 25.65 -14.18 1.23
C ALA A 204 24.47 -13.34 1.80
N PRO A 205 23.98 -13.66 3.01
CA PRO A 205 22.92 -12.87 3.66
C PRO A 205 23.27 -11.38 3.75
N GLY A 206 22.36 -10.52 3.36
CA GLY A 206 22.51 -9.06 3.31
C GLY A 206 23.29 -8.53 2.11
N GLU A 207 23.83 -9.38 1.26
CA GLU A 207 24.63 -8.97 0.10
C GLU A 207 23.73 -8.32 -0.97
N LYS A 208 22.60 -8.93 -1.29
CA LYS A 208 21.65 -8.36 -2.25
C LYS A 208 21.11 -7.03 -1.77
N LYS A 209 20.74 -6.94 -0.50
CA LYS A 209 20.25 -5.71 0.13
C LYS A 209 21.26 -4.56 0.00
N ARG A 210 22.53 -4.82 0.31
CA ARG A 210 23.62 -3.83 0.14
C ARG A 210 23.83 -3.44 -1.33
N ALA A 211 23.90 -4.42 -2.22
CA ALA A 211 24.11 -4.19 -3.65
C ALA A 211 23.01 -3.32 -4.25
N VAL A 212 21.74 -3.65 -3.94
CA VAL A 212 20.58 -2.90 -4.43
C VAL A 212 20.58 -1.48 -3.85
N GLY A 213 20.84 -1.31 -2.55
CA GLY A 213 20.91 0.02 -1.93
C GLY A 213 22.00 0.91 -2.54
N ALA A 214 23.14 0.34 -2.90
CA ALA A 214 24.25 1.07 -3.54
C ALA A 214 23.92 1.54 -4.96
N THR A 215 22.94 0.93 -5.64
CA THR A 215 22.55 1.34 -7.01
C THR A 215 21.51 2.46 -7.04
N VAL A 216 20.89 2.79 -5.91
CA VAL A 216 19.92 3.88 -5.84
C VAL A 216 20.65 5.22 -5.98
N PRO A 217 20.27 6.11 -6.90
CA PRO A 217 20.99 7.36 -7.14
C PRO A 217 21.17 8.26 -5.91
N ILE A 218 20.20 8.28 -4.99
CA ILE A 218 20.32 9.03 -3.71
C ILE A 218 21.34 8.41 -2.74
N GLY A 219 21.90 7.22 -3.06
CA GLY A 219 22.97 6.58 -2.29
C GLY A 219 22.51 5.68 -1.13
N ARG A 220 21.19 5.42 -0.99
CA ARG A 220 20.64 4.53 0.05
C ARG A 220 19.28 3.96 -0.36
N MET A 221 18.88 2.89 0.29
CA MET A 221 17.48 2.47 0.29
C MET A 221 16.61 3.53 1.00
N ALA A 222 15.34 3.62 0.61
CA ALA A 222 14.37 4.41 1.35
C ALA A 222 14.07 3.77 2.72
N THR A 223 13.64 4.59 3.66
CA THR A 223 12.94 4.15 4.87
C THR A 223 11.43 4.29 4.67
N PRO A 224 10.57 3.64 5.47
CA PRO A 224 9.13 3.88 5.42
C PRO A 224 8.75 5.36 5.54
N ASP A 225 9.50 6.15 6.32
CA ASP A 225 9.24 7.57 6.54
C ASP A 225 9.47 8.42 5.29
N ASP A 226 10.36 8.03 4.37
CA ASP A 226 10.57 8.72 3.09
C ASP A 226 9.31 8.76 2.22
N LEU A 227 8.36 7.85 2.44
CA LEU A 227 7.11 7.74 1.68
C LEU A 227 5.95 8.55 2.29
N THR A 228 6.03 8.88 3.59
CA THR A 228 4.91 9.46 4.35
C THR A 228 4.47 10.82 3.81
N GLY A 229 5.43 11.65 3.38
CA GLY A 229 5.15 12.96 2.81
C GLY A 229 4.25 12.89 1.57
N MET A 230 4.52 11.93 0.66
CA MET A 230 3.69 11.72 -0.53
C MET A 230 2.30 11.17 -0.15
N ALA A 231 2.22 10.25 0.80
CA ALA A 231 0.95 9.69 1.25
C ALA A 231 0.06 10.78 1.88
N VAL A 232 0.61 11.63 2.73
CA VAL A 232 -0.14 12.76 3.33
C VAL A 232 -0.55 13.77 2.27
N PHE A 233 0.33 14.11 1.32
CA PHE A 233 0.04 15.01 0.21
C PHE A 233 -1.14 14.50 -0.62
N LEU A 234 -1.11 13.25 -1.09
CA LEU A 234 -2.17 12.67 -1.91
C LEU A 234 -3.51 12.52 -1.17
N ALA A 235 -3.49 12.41 0.16
CA ALA A 235 -4.69 12.35 0.99
C ALA A 235 -5.27 13.74 1.30
N SER A 236 -4.51 14.80 1.14
CA SER A 236 -4.88 16.17 1.47
C SER A 236 -5.57 16.89 0.32
N ARG A 237 -6.02 18.12 0.59
CA ARG A 237 -6.56 19.03 -0.43
C ARG A 237 -5.50 19.57 -1.39
N ASP A 238 -4.23 19.48 -1.03
CA ASP A 238 -3.12 19.92 -1.89
C ASP A 238 -3.07 19.10 -3.18
N ALA A 239 -3.66 17.89 -3.18
CA ALA A 239 -3.76 17.00 -4.33
C ALA A 239 -5.13 16.99 -5.03
N ASP A 240 -5.98 18.00 -4.82
CA ASP A 240 -7.34 18.05 -5.40
C ASP A 240 -7.34 17.92 -6.93
N TYR A 241 -6.33 18.46 -7.61
CA TYR A 241 -6.23 18.41 -9.09
C TYR A 241 -5.42 17.22 -9.61
N ILE A 242 -5.10 16.25 -8.74
CA ILE A 242 -4.33 15.05 -9.08
C ILE A 242 -5.25 13.85 -9.14
N VAL A 243 -5.39 13.25 -10.32
CA VAL A 243 -6.32 12.13 -10.58
C VAL A 243 -5.64 11.08 -11.44
N ALA A 244 -5.79 9.81 -11.08
CA ALA A 244 -5.33 8.66 -11.87
C ALA A 244 -3.81 8.61 -12.09
N GLN A 245 -3.03 9.24 -11.22
CA GLN A 245 -1.57 9.31 -11.33
C GLN A 245 -0.89 8.26 -10.45
N THR A 246 0.30 7.85 -10.86
CA THR A 246 1.20 7.01 -10.07
C THR A 246 2.53 7.74 -9.92
N TYR A 247 2.90 8.05 -8.68
CA TYR A 247 4.13 8.79 -8.39
C TYR A 247 5.24 7.88 -7.88
N ASN A 248 6.41 7.97 -8.49
CA ASN A 248 7.59 7.31 -7.98
C ASN A 248 8.10 8.04 -6.73
N VAL A 249 8.41 7.25 -5.69
CA VAL A 249 9.16 7.70 -4.51
C VAL A 249 10.28 6.69 -4.32
N ASP A 250 11.36 6.85 -5.07
CA ASP A 250 12.34 5.79 -5.33
C ASP A 250 13.80 6.24 -5.32
N GLY A 251 14.07 7.48 -4.89
CA GLY A 251 15.43 8.02 -4.82
C GLY A 251 16.11 8.19 -6.19
N GLY A 252 15.33 8.30 -7.27
CA GLY A 252 15.81 8.40 -8.64
C GLY A 252 16.09 7.05 -9.31
N ASN A 253 15.67 5.94 -8.72
CA ASN A 253 15.99 4.60 -9.21
C ASN A 253 15.29 4.27 -10.54
N TRP A 254 14.14 4.87 -10.82
CA TRP A 254 13.41 4.70 -12.07
C TRP A 254 12.71 5.99 -12.51
N MET A 255 12.96 6.36 -13.76
CA MET A 255 12.26 7.47 -14.42
C MET A 255 11.14 6.91 -15.28
N SER A 256 9.93 7.41 -15.13
CA SER A 256 8.72 6.99 -15.87
C SER A 256 8.14 8.14 -16.65
#